data_ef702fe691b3bf342f1453746a4f87be
#
_entry.id   ef702fe691b3bf342f1453746a4f87be
#
_cell.length_a   1.000
_cell.length_b   1.000
_cell.length_c   1.000
_cell.angle_alpha   90.00
_cell.angle_beta   90.00
_cell.angle_gamma   90.00
#
_symmetry.space_group_name_H-M   'P 1'
#
loop_
_entity.id
_entity.type
_entity.pdbx_description
1 polymer ?
#
loop_
_entity_poly.entity_id
_entity_poly.type
_entity_poly.pdbx_seq_one_letter_code
_entity_poly.pdbx_strand_id
1 'polypeptide(L)'
;RVYDFFDESWARPVPVGGMERWCISCDYGTVNPTSLGLWGLRGGVWYRVSESYYDARAEGRQRTDGEHADALERLAGGRPIWKVVADPSAASFIETLRRRGWLVEKADNDVLAGIRTTAELLRRGRLGICQGCADALREFTLYCWDEKAGGDRVKKVHDHAMDDIRYFAASVA
;
A
#
# COMPACT_ATOMS: atom_id res chain seq x y z
N ARG A 1 -8.84 -16.77 -4.57
CA ARG A 1 -8.00 -15.63 -4.14
C ARG A 1 -7.07 -15.17 -5.27
N VAL A 2 -6.75 -13.90 -5.27
CA VAL A 2 -5.83 -13.34 -6.27
C VAL A 2 -4.41 -13.83 -6.02
N TYR A 3 -3.93 -13.71 -4.79
CA TYR A 3 -2.62 -14.22 -4.37
C TYR A 3 -2.81 -15.54 -3.63
N ASP A 4 -3.13 -16.59 -4.36
CA ASP A 4 -3.52 -17.88 -3.81
C ASP A 4 -2.39 -18.61 -3.06
N PHE A 5 -1.15 -18.27 -3.33
CA PHE A 5 0.03 -18.80 -2.65
C PHE A 5 0.31 -18.14 -1.29
N PHE A 6 -0.28 -16.95 -1.03
CA PHE A 6 0.01 -16.17 0.16
C PHE A 6 -0.78 -16.69 1.36
N ASP A 7 -0.10 -16.94 2.46
CA ASP A 7 -0.67 -17.29 3.75
C ASP A 7 0.12 -16.64 4.89
N GLU A 8 -0.20 -16.96 6.13
CA GLU A 8 0.45 -16.39 7.33
C GLU A 8 1.97 -16.63 7.37
N SER A 9 2.44 -17.70 6.73
CA SER A 9 3.88 -18.01 6.71
C SER A 9 4.70 -17.03 5.90
N TRP A 10 4.05 -16.23 5.04
CA TRP A 10 4.70 -15.18 4.26
C TRP A 10 4.97 -13.91 5.07
N ALA A 11 4.34 -13.73 6.24
CA ALA A 11 4.60 -12.60 7.12
C ALA A 11 6.05 -12.64 7.62
N ARG A 12 6.74 -11.51 7.57
CA ARG A 12 8.16 -11.41 7.87
C ARG A 12 8.41 -10.54 9.11
N PRO A 13 9.47 -10.82 9.88
CA PRO A 13 9.90 -9.89 10.92
C PRO A 13 10.48 -8.62 10.28
N VAL A 14 10.40 -7.50 10.99
CA VAL A 14 11.10 -6.29 10.57
C VAL A 14 12.61 -6.55 10.67
N PRO A 15 13.37 -6.28 9.60
CA PRO A 15 14.81 -6.52 9.63
C PRO A 15 15.52 -5.68 10.69
N VAL A 16 16.52 -6.27 11.31
CA VAL A 16 17.41 -5.55 12.24
C VAL A 16 18.43 -4.73 11.43
N GLY A 17 18.64 -3.50 11.83
CA GLY A 17 19.59 -2.58 11.19
C GLY A 17 18.92 -1.51 10.34
N GLY A 18 19.74 -0.63 9.74
CA GLY A 18 19.23 0.52 8.99
C GLY A 18 18.66 0.17 7.62
N MET A 19 17.66 0.94 7.21
CA MET A 19 17.13 0.89 5.85
C MET A 19 17.93 1.85 4.96
N GLU A 20 18.16 1.42 3.71
CA GLU A 20 18.90 2.21 2.72
C GLU A 20 18.05 3.33 2.15
N ARG A 21 16.73 3.12 2.11
CA ARG A 21 15.75 4.06 1.54
C ARG A 21 14.38 3.81 2.12
N TRP A 22 13.58 4.88 2.23
CA TRP A 22 12.19 4.80 2.70
C TRP A 22 11.23 5.35 1.65
N CYS A 23 10.06 4.74 1.57
CA CYS A 23 9.00 5.16 0.65
C CYS A 23 7.64 4.94 1.30
N ILE A 24 6.63 5.68 0.86
CA ILE A 24 5.24 5.47 1.29
C ILE A 24 4.37 5.22 0.07
N SER A 25 3.48 4.24 0.16
CA SER A 25 2.43 3.99 -0.82
C SER A 25 1.07 4.36 -0.26
N CYS A 26 0.15 4.75 -1.13
CA CYS A 26 -1.17 5.25 -0.73
C CYS A 26 -2.27 4.80 -1.69
N ASP A 27 -3.32 4.21 -1.12
CA ASP A 27 -4.63 4.10 -1.74
C ASP A 27 -5.60 5.00 -0.95
N TYR A 28 -6.02 6.10 -1.57
CA TYR A 28 -6.80 7.14 -0.91
C TYR A 28 -8.29 6.93 -1.13
N GLY A 29 -9.07 6.98 -0.06
CA GLY A 29 -10.51 6.93 -0.10
C GLY A 29 -11.14 7.98 0.82
N THR A 30 -12.29 8.53 0.41
CA THR A 30 -13.08 9.44 1.26
C THR A 30 -14.07 8.68 2.14
N VAL A 31 -14.88 7.82 1.53
CA VAL A 31 -15.83 6.93 2.21
C VAL A 31 -15.22 5.55 2.43
N ASN A 32 -14.59 5.02 1.40
CA ASN A 32 -13.84 3.77 1.49
C ASN A 32 -12.56 3.96 2.30
N PRO A 33 -11.98 2.88 2.85
CA PRO A 33 -10.72 2.97 3.59
C PRO A 33 -9.60 3.64 2.83
N THR A 34 -8.79 4.41 3.55
CA THR A 34 -7.51 4.93 3.07
C THR A 34 -6.41 4.05 3.65
N SER A 35 -5.61 3.46 2.77
CA SER A 35 -4.49 2.59 3.13
C SER A 35 -3.17 3.24 2.78
N LEU A 36 -2.29 3.34 3.78
CA LEU A 36 -0.93 3.85 3.63
C LEU A 36 0.05 2.77 4.06
N GLY A 37 1.10 2.57 3.28
CA GLY A 37 2.17 1.63 3.62
C GLY A 37 3.51 2.33 3.73
N LEU A 38 4.27 2.04 4.78
CA LEU A 38 5.64 2.48 4.96
C LEU A 38 6.59 1.37 4.55
N TRP A 39 7.45 1.66 3.58
CA TRP A 39 8.39 0.70 2.99
C TRP A 39 9.83 1.10 3.25
N GLY A 40 10.64 0.13 3.65
CA GLY A 40 12.09 0.28 3.80
C GLY A 40 12.83 -0.69 2.90
N LEU A 41 13.86 -0.19 2.23
CA LEU A 41 14.75 -0.99 1.38
C LEU A 41 15.95 -1.46 2.18
N ARG A 42 16.23 -2.77 2.15
CA ARG A 42 17.42 -3.36 2.75
C ARG A 42 17.81 -4.62 1.99
N GLY A 43 19.06 -4.67 1.54
CA GLY A 43 19.61 -5.86 0.88
C GLY A 43 18.83 -6.27 -0.37
N GLY A 44 18.37 -5.31 -1.16
CA GLY A 44 17.58 -5.58 -2.37
C GLY A 44 16.13 -5.99 -2.12
N VAL A 45 15.65 -5.94 -0.88
CA VAL A 45 14.27 -6.26 -0.50
C VAL A 45 13.57 -5.03 0.04
N TRP A 46 12.38 -4.75 -0.49
CA TRP A 46 11.49 -3.74 0.06
C TRP A 46 10.56 -4.39 1.08
N TYR A 47 10.62 -3.91 2.31
CA TYR A 47 9.79 -4.39 3.41
C TYR A 47 8.69 -3.38 3.72
N ARG A 48 7.42 -3.83 3.68
CA ARG A 48 6.32 -3.05 4.26
C ARG A 48 6.40 -3.21 5.78
N VAL A 49 7.02 -2.24 6.43
CA VAL A 49 7.34 -2.35 7.87
C VAL A 49 6.19 -1.89 8.75
N SER A 50 5.36 -1.01 8.25
CA SER A 50 4.24 -0.43 8.99
C SER A 50 3.18 0.07 8.03
N GLU A 51 1.99 0.32 8.55
CA GLU A 51 0.86 0.79 7.75
C GLU A 51 -0.08 1.66 8.58
N SER A 52 -0.90 2.44 7.89
CA SER A 52 -2.01 3.19 8.47
C SER A 52 -3.24 2.88 7.62
N TYR A 53 -4.28 2.36 8.25
CA TYR A 53 -5.51 1.94 7.58
C TYR A 53 -6.69 2.61 8.27
N TYR A 54 -7.35 3.53 7.58
CA TYR A 54 -8.47 4.29 8.15
C TYR A 54 -9.74 3.98 7.38
N ASP A 55 -10.70 3.36 8.05
CA ASP A 55 -12.02 3.07 7.52
C ASP A 55 -13.03 4.07 8.08
N ALA A 56 -13.44 5.04 7.26
CA ALA A 56 -14.37 6.09 7.67
C ALA A 56 -15.72 5.55 8.13
N ARG A 57 -16.17 4.43 7.54
CA ARG A 57 -17.43 3.80 7.95
C ARG A 57 -17.34 3.18 9.33
N ALA A 58 -16.24 2.48 9.62
CA ALA A 58 -16.00 1.88 10.93
C ALA A 58 -15.83 2.95 12.01
N GLU A 59 -15.13 4.04 11.69
CA GLU A 59 -14.87 5.15 12.61
C GLU A 59 -16.06 6.11 12.73
N GLY A 60 -17.04 6.05 11.81
CA GLY A 60 -18.20 6.93 11.79
C GLY A 60 -17.88 8.39 11.40
N ARG A 61 -16.72 8.64 10.80
CA ARG A 61 -16.30 9.99 10.42
C ARG A 61 -15.29 9.94 9.26
N GLN A 62 -15.51 10.77 8.24
CA GLN A 62 -14.53 10.99 7.18
C GLN A 62 -13.39 11.89 7.70
N ARG A 63 -12.19 11.62 7.23
CA ARG A 63 -11.05 12.52 7.38
C ARG A 63 -10.99 13.50 6.22
N THR A 64 -10.50 14.70 6.49
CA THR A 64 -10.11 15.66 5.46
C THR A 64 -8.79 15.24 4.83
N ASP A 65 -8.43 15.84 3.69
CA ASP A 65 -7.11 15.63 3.09
C ASP A 65 -5.99 16.00 4.07
N GLY A 66 -6.14 17.10 4.82
CA GLY A 66 -5.18 17.49 5.83
C GLY A 66 -5.02 16.47 6.95
N GLU A 67 -6.11 15.88 7.41
CA GLU A 67 -6.06 14.83 8.43
C GLU A 67 -5.39 13.55 7.91
N HIS A 68 -5.64 13.17 6.65
CA HIS A 68 -4.92 12.06 6.02
C HIS A 68 -3.43 12.38 5.82
N ALA A 69 -3.10 13.62 5.49
CA ALA A 69 -1.70 14.05 5.41
C ALA A 69 -1.01 14.00 6.78
N ASP A 70 -1.70 14.38 7.86
CA ASP A 70 -1.20 14.23 9.22
C ASP A 70 -0.92 12.76 9.56
N ALA A 71 -1.82 11.86 9.16
CA ALA A 71 -1.64 10.41 9.36
C ALA A 71 -0.42 9.89 8.60
N LEU A 72 -0.21 10.35 7.37
CA LEU A 72 0.97 10.01 6.57
C LEU A 72 2.25 10.51 7.27
N GLU A 73 2.25 11.71 7.80
CA GLU A 73 3.39 12.27 8.52
C GLU A 73 3.70 11.49 9.80
N ARG A 74 2.66 11.06 10.53
CA ARG A 74 2.86 10.16 11.69
C ARG A 74 3.46 8.82 11.27
N LEU A 75 2.98 8.25 10.18
CA LEU A 75 3.53 7.00 9.65
C LEU A 75 5.00 7.15 9.24
N ALA A 76 5.34 8.27 8.60
CA ALA A 76 6.72 8.59 8.23
C ALA A 76 7.63 8.66 9.44
N GLY A 77 7.12 9.21 10.56
CA GLY A 77 7.81 9.21 11.85
C GLY A 77 9.17 9.88 11.84
N GLY A 78 9.33 10.94 11.06
CA GLY A 78 10.61 11.66 10.94
C GLY A 78 11.65 10.97 10.05
N ARG A 79 11.32 9.83 9.43
CA ARG A 79 12.22 9.13 8.51
C ARG A 79 12.40 9.93 7.22
N PRO A 80 13.56 9.85 6.57
CA PRO A 80 13.79 10.53 5.28
C PRO A 80 13.08 9.79 4.16
N ILE A 81 11.83 10.15 3.92
CA ILE A 81 11.01 9.52 2.87
C ILE A 81 11.44 10.05 1.50
N TRP A 82 11.83 9.14 0.62
CA TRP A 82 12.19 9.49 -0.75
C TRP A 82 10.99 10.05 -1.51
N LYS A 83 9.90 9.29 -1.58
CA LYS A 83 8.68 9.72 -2.25
C LYS A 83 7.44 8.99 -1.72
N VAL A 84 6.30 9.56 -2.04
CA VAL A 84 4.98 8.97 -1.84
C VAL A 84 4.44 8.55 -3.21
N VAL A 85 3.97 7.32 -3.34
CA VAL A 85 3.32 6.81 -4.54
C VAL A 85 1.83 6.73 -4.26
N ALA A 86 1.02 7.41 -5.06
CA ALA A 86 -0.43 7.51 -4.83
C ALA A 86 -1.22 7.26 -6.11
N ASP A 87 -2.45 6.78 -5.94
CA ASP A 87 -3.39 6.64 -7.04
C ASP A 87 -3.56 7.99 -7.76
N PRO A 88 -3.43 8.03 -9.10
CA PRO A 88 -3.63 9.26 -9.87
C PRO A 88 -4.98 9.95 -9.65
N SER A 89 -6.03 9.19 -9.28
CA SER A 89 -7.36 9.75 -9.02
C SER A 89 -7.46 10.56 -7.73
N ALA A 90 -6.49 10.44 -6.82
CA ALA A 90 -6.46 11.16 -5.55
C ALA A 90 -5.94 12.60 -5.69
N ALA A 91 -6.47 13.36 -6.63
CA ALA A 91 -5.91 14.66 -7.04
C ALA A 91 -5.80 15.66 -5.88
N SER A 92 -6.85 15.83 -5.08
CA SER A 92 -6.85 16.79 -3.96
C SER A 92 -5.87 16.41 -2.86
N PHE A 93 -5.76 15.12 -2.56
CA PHE A 93 -4.81 14.63 -1.58
C PHE A 93 -3.36 14.79 -2.05
N ILE A 94 -3.09 14.46 -3.31
CA ILE A 94 -1.78 14.66 -3.93
C ILE A 94 -1.37 16.14 -3.84
N GLU A 95 -2.28 17.04 -4.17
CA GLU A 95 -2.03 18.49 -4.08
C GLU A 95 -1.70 18.91 -2.63
N THR A 96 -2.47 18.42 -1.67
CA THR A 96 -2.24 18.69 -0.24
C THR A 96 -0.84 18.24 0.18
N LEU A 97 -0.44 17.04 -0.20
CA LEU A 97 0.89 16.51 0.11
C LEU A 97 2.00 17.33 -0.55
N ARG A 98 1.85 17.68 -1.82
CA ARG A 98 2.84 18.47 -2.54
C ARG A 98 3.02 19.86 -1.92
N ARG A 99 1.95 20.50 -1.48
CA ARG A 99 2.01 21.78 -0.76
C ARG A 99 2.75 21.69 0.57
N ARG A 100 2.73 20.52 1.21
CA ARG A 100 3.50 20.25 2.43
C ARG A 100 4.96 19.87 2.14
N GLY A 101 5.39 19.84 0.88
CA GLY A 101 6.76 19.57 0.48
C GLY A 101 7.06 18.10 0.17
N TRP A 102 6.05 17.23 0.13
CA TRP A 102 6.24 15.84 -0.24
C TRP A 102 6.47 15.68 -1.74
N LEU A 103 7.43 14.82 -2.10
CA LEU A 103 7.56 14.35 -3.48
C LEU A 103 6.52 13.27 -3.70
N VAL A 104 5.53 13.53 -4.54
CA VAL A 104 4.44 12.59 -4.83
C VAL A 104 4.49 12.18 -6.29
N GLU A 105 4.59 10.88 -6.52
CA GLU A 105 4.52 10.26 -7.83
C GLU A 105 3.16 9.59 -8.02
N LYS A 106 2.53 9.84 -9.15
CA LYS A 106 1.30 9.15 -9.53
C LYS A 106 1.62 7.72 -9.93
N ALA A 107 0.93 6.77 -9.31
CA ALA A 107 1.17 5.36 -9.56
C ALA A 107 0.73 4.94 -10.97
N ASP A 108 1.38 3.90 -11.48
CA ASP A 108 0.84 3.11 -12.59
C ASP A 108 -0.34 2.28 -12.07
N ASN A 109 -1.51 2.50 -12.63
CA ASN A 109 -2.76 1.89 -12.17
C ASN A 109 -3.27 0.76 -13.08
N ASP A 110 -2.41 0.12 -13.85
CA ASP A 110 -2.76 -1.10 -14.58
C ASP A 110 -2.93 -2.25 -13.57
N VAL A 111 -4.18 -2.68 -13.38
CA VAL A 111 -4.54 -3.65 -12.35
C VAL A 111 -3.85 -4.99 -12.56
N LEU A 112 -4.02 -5.59 -13.73
CA LEU A 112 -3.51 -6.94 -13.99
C LEU A 112 -1.97 -6.97 -14.05
N ALA A 113 -1.36 -6.01 -14.70
CA ALA A 113 0.10 -5.91 -14.76
C ALA A 113 0.68 -5.70 -13.35
N GLY A 114 0.05 -4.86 -12.54
CA GLY A 114 0.48 -4.62 -11.16
C GLY A 114 0.33 -5.83 -10.26
N ILE A 115 -0.75 -6.61 -10.42
CA ILE A 115 -0.94 -7.87 -9.68
C ILE A 115 0.16 -8.86 -10.05
N ARG A 116 0.46 -9.02 -11.34
CA ARG A 116 1.54 -9.91 -11.79
C ARG A 116 2.90 -9.50 -11.23
N THR A 117 3.21 -8.21 -11.28
CA THR A 117 4.45 -7.68 -10.72
C THR A 117 4.54 -7.93 -9.23
N THR A 118 3.47 -7.66 -8.48
CA THR A 118 3.42 -7.89 -7.04
C THR A 118 3.66 -9.36 -6.70
N ALA A 119 2.96 -10.27 -7.39
CA ALA A 119 3.11 -11.71 -7.17
C ALA A 119 4.54 -12.17 -7.46
N GLU A 120 5.13 -11.70 -8.54
CA GLU A 120 6.51 -12.04 -8.90
C GLU A 120 7.51 -11.56 -7.86
N LEU A 121 7.41 -10.32 -7.41
CA LEU A 121 8.30 -9.77 -6.39
C LEU A 121 8.17 -10.51 -5.05
N LEU A 122 6.95 -10.86 -4.66
CA LEU A 122 6.72 -11.68 -3.45
C LEU A 122 7.40 -13.04 -3.58
N ARG A 123 7.18 -13.75 -4.68
CA ARG A 123 7.76 -15.08 -4.90
C ARG A 123 9.29 -15.07 -4.95
N ARG A 124 9.86 -13.99 -5.48
CA ARG A 124 11.33 -13.81 -5.54
C ARG A 124 11.93 -13.34 -4.22
N GLY A 125 11.11 -13.08 -3.20
CA GLY A 125 11.58 -12.56 -1.93
C GLY A 125 12.07 -11.11 -1.99
N ARG A 126 11.68 -10.35 -3.01
CA ARG A 126 12.06 -8.94 -3.16
C ARG A 126 11.07 -7.96 -2.56
N LEU A 127 9.92 -8.45 -2.19
CA LEU A 127 8.88 -7.72 -1.49
C LEU A 127 8.50 -8.52 -0.26
N GLY A 128 8.55 -7.90 0.91
CA GLY A 128 8.21 -8.53 2.18
C GLY A 128 7.13 -7.75 2.91
N ILE A 129 6.18 -8.47 3.51
CA ILE A 129 5.11 -7.88 4.34
C ILE A 129 5.42 -8.23 5.79
N CYS A 130 5.65 -7.23 6.62
CA CYS A 130 6.02 -7.47 8.00
C CYS A 130 4.81 -7.82 8.87
N GLN A 131 5.07 -8.53 9.97
CA GLN A 131 4.05 -9.10 10.85
C GLN A 131 3.10 -8.07 11.45
N GLY A 132 3.55 -6.82 11.63
CA GLY A 132 2.73 -5.73 12.14
C GLY A 132 1.71 -5.16 11.15
N CYS A 133 1.80 -5.52 9.86
CA CYS A 133 0.89 -5.04 8.81
C CYS A 133 -0.38 -5.90 8.77
N ALA A 134 -1.19 -5.83 9.83
CA ALA A 134 -2.35 -6.69 10.01
C ALA A 134 -3.40 -6.53 8.92
N ASP A 135 -3.62 -5.30 8.44
CA ASP A 135 -4.63 -5.04 7.41
C ASP A 135 -4.19 -5.60 6.05
N ALA A 136 -2.93 -5.42 5.67
CA ALA A 136 -2.40 -6.03 4.46
C ALA A 136 -2.46 -7.56 4.52
N LEU A 137 -2.02 -8.15 5.62
CA LEU A 137 -2.04 -9.61 5.80
C LEU A 137 -3.46 -10.16 5.71
N ARG A 138 -4.44 -9.49 6.33
CA ARG A 138 -5.85 -9.85 6.23
C ARG A 138 -6.35 -9.81 4.79
N GLU A 139 -6.07 -8.72 4.07
CA GLU A 139 -6.55 -8.54 2.71
C GLU A 139 -5.93 -9.53 1.73
N PHE A 140 -4.69 -9.92 1.90
CA PHE A 140 -4.07 -10.98 1.08
C PHE A 140 -4.88 -12.28 1.10
N THR A 141 -5.52 -12.60 2.21
CA THR A 141 -6.30 -13.82 2.35
C THR A 141 -7.74 -13.67 1.87
N LEU A 142 -8.23 -12.44 1.71
CA LEU A 142 -9.63 -12.14 1.33
C LEU A 142 -9.76 -11.63 -0.10
N TYR A 143 -8.71 -11.05 -0.66
CA TYR A 143 -8.73 -10.46 -2.00
C TYR A 143 -8.95 -11.53 -3.06
N CYS A 144 -9.98 -11.38 -3.86
CA CYS A 144 -10.39 -12.42 -4.80
C CYS A 144 -10.85 -11.86 -6.13
N TRP A 145 -10.85 -12.74 -7.13
CA TRP A 145 -11.40 -12.46 -8.45
C TRP A 145 -12.92 -12.33 -8.39
N ASP A 146 -13.47 -11.50 -9.27
CA ASP A 146 -14.91 -11.37 -9.43
C ASP A 146 -15.40 -12.38 -10.47
N GLU A 147 -15.90 -13.50 -9.99
CA GLU A 147 -16.41 -14.58 -10.86
C GLU A 147 -17.63 -14.16 -11.67
N LYS A 148 -18.43 -13.20 -11.18
CA LYS A 148 -19.65 -12.75 -11.85
C LYS A 148 -19.37 -11.81 -13.03
N ALA A 149 -18.26 -11.08 -12.99
CA ALA A 149 -17.93 -10.13 -14.06
C ALA A 149 -17.37 -10.81 -15.32
N GLY A 150 -17.01 -12.09 -15.22
CA GLY A 150 -16.33 -12.81 -16.28
C GLY A 150 -14.93 -12.26 -16.55
N GLY A 151 -13.96 -13.13 -16.81
CA GLY A 151 -12.59 -12.72 -17.10
C GLY A 151 -11.82 -12.26 -15.86
N ASP A 152 -10.81 -11.41 -16.10
CA ASP A 152 -9.79 -11.07 -15.13
C ASP A 152 -10.13 -9.76 -14.40
N ARG A 153 -11.21 -9.76 -13.66
CA ARG A 153 -11.58 -8.63 -12.79
C ARG A 153 -11.53 -9.04 -11.33
N VAL A 154 -11.04 -8.12 -10.49
CA VAL A 154 -11.02 -8.30 -9.04
C VAL A 154 -12.28 -7.71 -8.41
N LYS A 155 -12.73 -8.31 -7.29
CA LYS A 155 -13.79 -7.71 -6.50
C LYS A 155 -13.30 -6.42 -5.86
N LYS A 156 -14.15 -5.40 -5.85
CA LYS A 156 -13.89 -4.08 -5.25
C LYS A 156 -14.18 -4.09 -3.74
N VAL A 157 -13.69 -5.10 -3.04
CA VAL A 157 -13.82 -5.28 -1.60
C VAL A 157 -12.54 -5.91 -1.05
N HIS A 158 -12.11 -5.53 0.14
CA HIS A 158 -10.85 -5.96 0.74
C HIS A 158 -9.65 -5.71 -0.19
N ASP A 159 -9.63 -4.56 -0.82
CA ASP A 159 -8.69 -4.25 -1.89
C ASP A 159 -7.82 -3.01 -1.63
N HIS A 160 -8.00 -2.32 -0.50
CA HIS A 160 -7.34 -1.03 -0.26
C HIS A 160 -5.85 -1.17 0.02
N ALA A 161 -5.46 -2.06 0.93
CA ALA A 161 -4.03 -2.38 1.11
C ALA A 161 -3.47 -3.10 -0.12
N MET A 162 -4.28 -3.94 -0.77
CA MET A 162 -3.88 -4.62 -2.00
C MET A 162 -3.59 -3.62 -3.11
N ASP A 163 -4.40 -2.58 -3.26
CA ASP A 163 -4.18 -1.54 -4.26
C ASP A 163 -2.94 -0.70 -3.94
N ASP A 164 -2.76 -0.28 -2.69
CA ASP A 164 -1.56 0.50 -2.33
C ASP A 164 -0.27 -0.31 -2.54
N ILE A 165 -0.28 -1.60 -2.20
CA ILE A 165 0.86 -2.51 -2.44
C ILE A 165 1.12 -2.66 -3.93
N ARG A 166 0.07 -2.81 -4.72
CA ARG A 166 0.17 -2.90 -6.18
C ARG A 166 0.76 -1.63 -6.80
N TYR A 167 0.35 -0.47 -6.33
CA TYR A 167 0.92 0.82 -6.76
C TYR A 167 2.41 0.88 -6.46
N PHE A 168 2.80 0.47 -5.26
CA PHE A 168 4.20 0.43 -4.86
C PHE A 168 5.01 -0.53 -5.73
N ALA A 169 4.53 -1.75 -5.92
CA ALA A 169 5.21 -2.77 -6.71
C ALA A 169 5.43 -2.32 -8.16
N ALA A 170 4.40 -1.74 -8.79
CA ALA A 170 4.46 -1.32 -10.18
C ALA A 170 5.33 -0.07 -10.40
N SER A 171 5.46 0.81 -9.38
CA SER A 171 6.06 2.14 -9.56
C SER A 171 7.45 2.27 -8.94
N VAL A 172 7.80 1.47 -7.95
CA VAL A 172 9.03 1.63 -7.16
C VAL A 172 9.89 0.36 -7.16
N ALA A 173 9.26 -0.73 -6.81
CA ALA A 173 9.98 -1.97 -6.54
C ALA A 173 10.52 -2.67 -7.80
#